data_7d9b1b14257b5f2b3cd18a1c437c1130
#
_entry.id   7d9b1b14257b5f2b3cd18a1c437c1130
#
_cell.length_a   1.000
_cell.length_b   1.000
_cell.length_c   1.000
_cell.angle_alpha   90.00
_cell.angle_beta   90.00
_cell.angle_gamma   90.00
#
_symmetry.space_group_name_H-M   'P 1'
#
loop_
_entity.id
_entity.type
_entity.pdbx_description
1 polymer ?
#
loop_
_entity_poly.entity_id
_entity_poly.type
_entity_poly.pdbx_seq_one_letter_code
_entity_poly.pdbx_strand_id
1 'polypeptide(L)'
;MKFNIAKSELASAINTVLKGMASRSTLPILSGILVNAREGGEVVLETTDLDISIRHIMKADVVEAGKTVLPGKLFSDIVKALPDAAIGIQAGSDSAKVECLGTSYTLSVLNPVDFPYFPEVAADTVIAMQPALLARAVGKVARSVSKDESRAIFTGILFTVEDGHLRLVSTDSYRLAVADLPVACGGVDDFQAVIPGRNFEDVARLASSCENISIGFADNQIVFTFGPTTYVSRKIEGTYPNYKQLLPTSHEVGIRIETKAFVTAIKRVALLAQAHTPLHLHFVEDLQSVTVSAATKDVGGASELLDAAVEGGDIEIGFNHQYLLDGLSSLGEETVIELQGPLKPGIMKSAEDDGFLYLILPVRI
;
A
#
# COMPACT_ATOMS: atom_id res chain seq x y z
N MET A 1 19.82 -26.64 16.65
CA MET A 1 18.41 -26.31 16.36
C MET A 1 17.82 -27.37 15.45
N LYS A 2 16.66 -27.92 15.81
CA LYS A 2 15.96 -28.92 14.96
C LYS A 2 14.44 -28.81 15.15
N PHE A 3 13.66 -28.74 14.06
CA PHE A 3 12.22 -28.73 14.09
C PHE A 3 11.60 -29.25 12.79
N ASN A 4 10.31 -29.63 12.84
CA ASN A 4 9.49 -30.02 11.69
C ASN A 4 8.27 -29.09 11.61
N ILE A 5 7.86 -28.76 10.38
CA ILE A 5 6.73 -27.86 10.11
C ILE A 5 6.07 -28.18 8.78
N ALA A 6 4.77 -27.92 8.64
CA ALA A 6 4.07 -28.04 7.37
C ALA A 6 4.62 -27.01 6.35
N LYS A 7 4.81 -27.43 5.09
CA LYS A 7 5.31 -26.56 4.02
C LYS A 7 4.45 -25.30 3.85
N SER A 8 3.13 -25.45 3.87
CA SER A 8 2.19 -24.32 3.69
C SER A 8 2.36 -23.23 4.74
N GLU A 9 2.52 -23.62 6.00
CA GLU A 9 2.75 -22.68 7.12
C GLU A 9 4.10 -21.99 6.99
N LEU A 10 5.16 -22.74 6.72
CA LEU A 10 6.50 -22.20 6.55
C LEU A 10 6.58 -21.25 5.35
N ALA A 11 5.98 -21.61 4.22
CA ALA A 11 5.96 -20.78 3.01
C ALA A 11 5.19 -19.48 3.24
N SER A 12 4.07 -19.52 3.94
CA SER A 12 3.28 -18.33 4.31
C SER A 12 4.09 -17.40 5.22
N ALA A 13 4.68 -17.94 6.28
CA ALA A 13 5.51 -17.18 7.22
C ALA A 13 6.71 -16.53 6.53
N ILE A 14 7.42 -17.28 5.68
CA ILE A 14 8.54 -16.74 4.89
C ILE A 14 8.07 -15.61 3.98
N ASN A 15 6.97 -15.76 3.23
CA ASN A 15 6.45 -14.71 2.36
C ASN A 15 6.11 -13.43 3.13
N THR A 16 5.65 -13.57 4.37
CA THR A 16 5.37 -12.44 5.27
C THR A 16 6.65 -11.72 5.64
N VAL A 17 7.63 -12.44 6.20
CA VAL A 17 8.85 -11.80 6.70
C VAL A 17 9.77 -11.29 5.59
N LEU A 18 9.72 -11.86 4.38
CA LEU A 18 10.52 -11.37 3.24
C LEU A 18 10.28 -9.90 2.89
N LYS A 19 9.16 -9.32 3.32
CA LYS A 19 8.86 -7.89 3.13
C LYS A 19 9.75 -6.96 3.94
N GLY A 20 10.28 -7.43 5.06
CA GLY A 20 11.25 -6.69 5.89
C GLY A 20 12.71 -7.00 5.56
N MET A 21 12.99 -7.82 4.57
CA MET A 21 14.36 -8.18 4.21
C MET A 21 14.97 -7.15 3.25
N ALA A 22 16.20 -6.76 3.49
CA ALA A 22 16.94 -5.89 2.59
C ALA A 22 17.19 -6.56 1.23
N SER A 23 16.77 -5.91 0.14
CA SER A 23 16.99 -6.42 -1.23
C SER A 23 18.42 -6.16 -1.72
N ARG A 24 19.06 -5.10 -1.24
CA ARG A 24 20.46 -4.71 -1.48
C ARG A 24 21.00 -4.11 -0.19
N SER A 25 21.99 -4.75 0.41
CA SER A 25 22.63 -4.25 1.63
C SER A 25 24.13 -4.50 1.57
N THR A 26 24.90 -3.59 2.15
CA THR A 26 26.32 -3.77 2.44
C THR A 26 26.54 -4.73 3.62
N LEU A 27 25.49 -5.01 4.39
CA LEU A 27 25.49 -5.95 5.51
C LEU A 27 24.80 -7.26 5.07
N PRO A 28 25.56 -8.33 4.78
CA PRO A 28 24.99 -9.59 4.30
C PRO A 28 23.92 -10.19 5.22
N ILE A 29 24.03 -9.96 6.53
CA ILE A 29 23.09 -10.47 7.53
C ILE A 29 21.65 -10.00 7.31
N LEU A 30 21.44 -8.79 6.75
CA LEU A 30 20.12 -8.21 6.48
C LEU A 30 19.42 -8.84 5.27
N SER A 31 20.14 -9.64 4.48
CA SER A 31 19.53 -10.48 3.42
C SER A 31 19.13 -11.86 3.93
N GLY A 32 19.31 -12.12 5.22
CA GLY A 32 18.93 -13.36 5.88
C GLY A 32 17.59 -13.28 6.60
N ILE A 33 17.06 -14.46 6.92
CA ILE A 33 15.94 -14.66 7.83
C ILE A 33 16.50 -15.26 9.11
N LEU A 34 16.36 -14.56 10.24
CA LEU A 34 16.62 -15.14 11.54
C LEU A 34 15.53 -16.16 11.86
N VAL A 35 15.93 -17.40 12.11
CA VAL A 35 15.06 -18.51 12.53
C VAL A 35 15.39 -18.86 13.98
N ASN A 36 14.43 -18.73 14.87
CA ASN A 36 14.58 -18.99 16.29
C ASN A 36 13.55 -20.04 16.74
N ALA A 37 13.97 -21.28 16.87
CA ALA A 37 13.17 -22.36 17.44
C ALA A 37 13.27 -22.31 18.98
N ARG A 38 12.13 -22.21 19.66
CA ARG A 38 12.02 -22.06 21.11
C ARG A 38 11.50 -23.35 21.75
N GLU A 39 11.88 -23.56 22.98
CA GLU A 39 11.21 -24.57 23.80
C GLU A 39 9.71 -24.25 23.90
N GLY A 40 8.86 -25.27 23.85
CA GLY A 40 7.41 -25.07 23.84
C GLY A 40 6.75 -25.09 22.45
N GLY A 41 7.52 -25.37 21.38
CA GLY A 41 6.95 -25.64 20.06
C GLY A 41 6.66 -24.38 19.24
N GLU A 42 7.37 -23.30 19.48
CA GLU A 42 7.29 -22.07 18.69
C GLU A 42 8.54 -21.88 17.84
N VAL A 43 8.35 -21.44 16.60
CA VAL A 43 9.41 -20.95 15.73
C VAL A 43 9.11 -19.52 15.36
N VAL A 44 10.09 -18.64 15.56
CA VAL A 44 10.01 -17.22 15.26
C VAL A 44 10.89 -16.92 14.07
N LEU A 45 10.33 -16.30 13.03
CA LEU A 45 11.05 -15.75 11.91
C LEU A 45 11.15 -14.24 12.06
N GLU A 46 12.35 -13.68 11.85
CA GLU A 46 12.57 -12.23 11.86
C GLU A 46 13.39 -11.79 10.65
N THR A 47 13.04 -10.64 10.13
CA THR A 47 13.80 -9.93 9.08
C THR A 47 13.84 -8.44 9.40
N THR A 48 14.86 -7.76 8.92
CA THR A 48 14.95 -6.29 8.99
C THR A 48 15.83 -5.74 7.88
N ASP A 49 15.51 -4.53 7.42
CA ASP A 49 16.39 -3.69 6.60
C ASP A 49 16.85 -2.43 7.35
N LEU A 50 16.58 -2.36 8.67
CA LEU A 50 16.83 -1.30 9.65
C LEU A 50 15.75 -0.19 9.65
N ASP A 51 14.94 -0.06 8.60
CA ASP A 51 13.78 0.83 8.56
C ASP A 51 12.48 0.08 8.83
N ILE A 52 12.44 -1.20 8.40
CA ILE A 52 11.36 -2.14 8.66
C ILE A 52 11.92 -3.31 9.46
N SER A 53 11.12 -3.82 10.40
CA SER A 53 11.40 -5.10 11.08
C SER A 53 10.10 -5.91 11.13
N ILE A 54 10.17 -7.17 10.70
CA ILE A 54 9.01 -8.06 10.72
C ILE A 54 9.35 -9.30 11.52
N ARG A 55 8.46 -9.62 12.47
CA ARG A 55 8.46 -10.85 13.26
C ARG A 55 7.20 -11.62 12.97
N HIS A 56 7.35 -12.92 12.72
CA HIS A 56 6.22 -13.84 12.57
C HIS A 56 6.44 -15.06 13.46
N ILE A 57 5.43 -15.41 14.24
CA ILE A 57 5.48 -16.55 15.17
C ILE A 57 4.61 -17.66 14.60
N MET A 58 5.16 -18.86 14.49
CA MET A 58 4.43 -20.06 14.04
C MET A 58 4.64 -21.22 14.99
N LYS A 59 3.71 -22.16 15.02
CA LYS A 59 3.84 -23.37 15.79
C LYS A 59 4.53 -24.44 14.96
N ALA A 60 5.42 -25.21 15.58
CA ALA A 60 6.17 -26.29 14.93
C ALA A 60 6.48 -27.39 15.95
N ASP A 61 6.81 -28.56 15.45
CA ASP A 61 7.36 -29.65 16.26
C ASP A 61 8.86 -29.39 16.49
N VAL A 62 9.18 -28.72 17.60
CA VAL A 62 10.54 -28.35 17.96
C VAL A 62 11.19 -29.49 18.75
N VAL A 63 12.19 -30.14 18.13
CA VAL A 63 12.97 -31.21 18.74
C VAL A 63 14.16 -30.66 19.53
N GLU A 64 14.79 -29.59 19.02
CA GLU A 64 15.94 -28.95 19.63
C GLU A 64 15.86 -27.43 19.43
N ALA A 65 15.82 -26.68 20.50
CA ALA A 65 15.80 -25.21 20.46
C ALA A 65 17.15 -24.65 19.94
N GLY A 66 17.09 -23.43 19.41
CA GLY A 66 18.28 -22.72 18.94
C GLY A 66 17.97 -21.65 17.91
N LYS A 67 19.02 -20.96 17.45
CA LYS A 67 18.91 -19.84 16.49
C LYS A 67 19.88 -20.03 15.34
N THR A 68 19.48 -19.58 14.16
CA THR A 68 20.34 -19.49 12.97
C THR A 68 19.82 -18.39 12.03
N VAL A 69 20.66 -17.94 11.10
CA VAL A 69 20.21 -17.04 10.02
C VAL A 69 20.41 -17.75 8.68
N LEU A 70 19.31 -17.90 7.95
CA LEU A 70 19.28 -18.54 6.64
C LEU A 70 19.25 -17.49 5.52
N PRO A 71 19.91 -17.73 4.36
CA PRO A 71 19.83 -16.87 3.19
C PRO A 71 18.37 -16.75 2.71
N GLY A 72 17.73 -15.59 2.94
CA GLY A 72 16.28 -15.46 2.88
C GLY A 72 15.67 -15.82 1.52
N LYS A 73 16.23 -15.26 0.43
CA LYS A 73 15.71 -15.53 -0.92
C LYS A 73 15.88 -17.01 -1.29
N LEU A 74 17.08 -17.58 -1.10
CA LEU A 74 17.37 -18.97 -1.42
C LEU A 74 16.49 -19.91 -0.58
N PHE A 75 16.34 -19.64 0.71
CA PHE A 75 15.50 -20.43 1.59
C PHE A 75 14.02 -20.40 1.13
N SER A 76 13.51 -19.22 0.76
CA SER A 76 12.16 -19.10 0.18
C SER A 76 11.99 -19.92 -1.10
N ASP A 77 12.95 -19.84 -2.02
CA ASP A 77 12.88 -20.55 -3.30
C ASP A 77 12.93 -22.06 -3.09
N ILE A 78 13.75 -22.57 -2.16
CA ILE A 78 13.79 -23.97 -1.78
C ILE A 78 12.45 -24.42 -1.20
N VAL A 79 11.89 -23.70 -0.22
CA VAL A 79 10.62 -24.08 0.42
C VAL A 79 9.48 -24.11 -0.61
N LYS A 80 9.44 -23.17 -1.55
CA LYS A 80 8.46 -23.18 -2.65
C LYS A 80 8.59 -24.39 -3.56
N ALA A 81 9.82 -24.81 -3.86
CA ALA A 81 10.11 -25.93 -4.77
C ALA A 81 9.87 -27.31 -4.15
N LEU A 82 9.90 -27.43 -2.82
CA LEU A 82 9.68 -28.70 -2.13
C LEU A 82 8.26 -29.25 -2.34
N PRO A 83 8.04 -30.59 -2.25
CA PRO A 83 6.71 -31.17 -2.23
C PRO A 83 5.83 -30.65 -1.08
N ASP A 84 4.51 -30.79 -1.21
CA ASP A 84 3.57 -30.42 -0.15
C ASP A 84 3.53 -31.48 0.95
N ALA A 85 4.50 -31.39 1.87
CA ALA A 85 4.67 -32.28 3.00
C ALA A 85 5.37 -31.57 4.16
N ALA A 86 5.58 -32.28 5.26
CA ALA A 86 6.35 -31.74 6.39
C ALA A 86 7.81 -31.51 5.98
N ILE A 87 8.34 -30.35 6.35
CA ILE A 87 9.73 -29.95 6.14
C ILE A 87 10.47 -30.08 7.46
N GLY A 88 11.56 -30.83 7.47
CA GLY A 88 12.50 -30.90 8.57
C GLY A 88 13.64 -29.90 8.37
N ILE A 89 13.94 -29.12 9.38
CA ILE A 89 15.05 -28.17 9.38
C ILE A 89 15.97 -28.49 10.55
N GLN A 90 17.25 -28.69 10.24
CA GLN A 90 18.29 -28.91 11.25
C GLN A 90 19.47 -27.99 10.97
N ALA A 91 19.82 -27.12 11.91
CA ALA A 91 20.95 -26.20 11.78
C ALA A 91 22.02 -26.45 12.84
N GLY A 92 23.26 -26.49 12.38
CA GLY A 92 24.49 -26.47 13.18
C GLY A 92 25.12 -25.08 13.17
N SER A 93 26.45 -25.01 13.43
CA SER A 93 27.22 -23.76 13.45
C SER A 93 27.44 -23.14 12.07
N ASP A 94 27.65 -23.97 11.03
CA ASP A 94 28.14 -23.51 9.73
C ASP A 94 27.15 -23.80 8.60
N SER A 95 26.19 -24.72 8.83
CA SER A 95 25.22 -25.11 7.83
C SER A 95 23.88 -25.51 8.42
N ALA A 96 22.83 -25.38 7.61
CA ALA A 96 21.51 -25.88 7.89
C ALA A 96 21.07 -26.87 6.80
N LYS A 97 20.47 -27.97 7.22
CA LYS A 97 19.87 -28.99 6.36
C LYS A 97 18.37 -28.78 6.30
N VAL A 98 17.80 -28.75 5.11
CA VAL A 98 16.37 -28.65 4.84
C VAL A 98 15.95 -29.91 4.11
N GLU A 99 15.05 -30.69 4.67
CA GLU A 99 14.66 -32.00 4.16
C GLU A 99 13.14 -32.12 3.98
N CYS A 100 12.71 -32.77 2.89
CA CYS A 100 11.31 -33.09 2.63
C CYS A 100 11.23 -34.29 1.68
N LEU A 101 10.55 -35.37 2.07
CA LEU A 101 10.27 -36.57 1.24
C LEU A 101 11.48 -37.04 0.41
N GLY A 102 12.65 -37.21 1.03
CA GLY A 102 13.85 -37.70 0.34
C GLY A 102 14.66 -36.62 -0.41
N THR A 103 14.14 -35.42 -0.53
CA THR A 103 14.91 -34.26 -1.01
C THR A 103 15.63 -33.59 0.15
N SER A 104 16.89 -33.26 -0.04
CA SER A 104 17.73 -32.63 0.99
C SER A 104 18.56 -31.50 0.39
N TYR A 105 18.54 -30.35 1.04
CA TYR A 105 19.39 -29.21 0.75
C TYR A 105 20.28 -28.89 1.95
N THR A 106 21.50 -28.46 1.68
CA THR A 106 22.41 -27.94 2.69
C THR A 106 22.73 -26.49 2.36
N LEU A 107 22.44 -25.60 3.29
CA LEU A 107 22.63 -24.14 3.17
C LEU A 107 23.73 -23.69 4.13
N SER A 108 24.62 -22.81 3.70
CA SER A 108 25.48 -22.09 4.63
C SER A 108 24.63 -21.13 5.46
N VAL A 109 24.96 -20.99 6.74
CA VAL A 109 24.25 -20.12 7.67
C VAL A 109 25.13 -18.92 8.05
N LEU A 110 24.47 -17.84 8.49
CA LEU A 110 25.12 -16.68 9.06
C LEU A 110 24.98 -16.73 10.59
N ASN A 111 25.92 -16.08 11.29
CA ASN A 111 25.93 -16.06 12.74
C ASN A 111 24.73 -15.24 13.28
N PRO A 112 23.83 -15.84 14.06
CA PRO A 112 22.67 -15.12 14.60
C PRO A 112 23.02 -14.01 15.61
N VAL A 113 24.24 -13.99 16.16
CA VAL A 113 24.70 -12.94 17.08
C VAL A 113 24.85 -11.59 16.36
N ASP A 114 25.15 -11.61 15.05
CA ASP A 114 25.31 -10.42 14.24
C ASP A 114 23.96 -9.87 13.71
N PHE A 115 22.85 -10.58 13.96
CA PHE A 115 21.52 -10.15 13.52
C PHE A 115 21.00 -9.03 14.45
N PRO A 116 20.48 -7.91 13.90
CA PRO A 116 19.95 -6.82 14.71
C PRO A 116 18.84 -7.26 15.66
N TYR A 117 18.80 -6.66 16.84
CA TYR A 117 17.69 -6.90 17.77
C TYR A 117 16.37 -6.40 17.18
N PHE A 118 15.31 -7.19 17.38
CA PHE A 118 13.98 -6.75 17.01
C PHE A 118 13.55 -5.60 17.90
N PRO A 119 13.04 -4.48 17.32
CA PRO A 119 12.65 -3.31 18.11
C PRO A 119 11.44 -3.63 19.01
N GLU A 120 11.56 -3.30 20.28
CA GLU A 120 10.44 -3.31 21.23
C GLU A 120 9.84 -1.90 21.26
N VAL A 121 8.65 -1.75 20.64
CA VAL A 121 7.96 -0.47 20.52
C VAL A 121 6.89 -0.38 21.58
N ALA A 122 7.06 0.52 22.55
CA ALA A 122 6.00 0.94 23.45
C ALA A 122 5.17 2.03 22.75
N ALA A 123 3.97 1.69 22.30
CA ALA A 123 3.10 2.63 21.62
C ALA A 123 2.32 3.49 22.63
N ASP A 124 2.32 4.82 22.41
CA ASP A 124 1.59 5.79 23.21
C ASP A 124 0.10 5.81 22.83
N THR A 125 -0.17 5.61 21.53
CA THR A 125 -1.54 5.56 20.98
C THR A 125 -1.70 4.28 20.18
N VAL A 126 -2.85 3.59 20.39
CA VAL A 126 -3.17 2.35 19.68
C VAL A 126 -4.57 2.44 19.08
N ILE A 127 -4.70 2.15 17.78
CA ILE A 127 -5.97 2.09 17.06
C ILE A 127 -6.14 0.67 16.52
N ALA A 128 -7.28 0.04 16.82
CA ALA A 128 -7.64 -1.27 16.31
C ALA A 128 -8.80 -1.14 15.31
N MET A 129 -8.73 -1.94 14.23
CA MET A 129 -9.78 -1.96 13.22
C MET A 129 -9.84 -3.28 12.46
N GLN A 130 -10.86 -3.43 11.63
CA GLN A 130 -10.96 -4.56 10.71
C GLN A 130 -9.95 -4.38 9.56
N PRO A 131 -9.15 -5.41 9.23
CA PRO A 131 -8.16 -5.34 8.14
C PRO A 131 -8.76 -5.00 6.78
N ALA A 132 -9.97 -5.46 6.48
CA ALA A 132 -10.66 -5.15 5.24
C ALA A 132 -10.93 -3.65 5.06
N LEU A 133 -11.27 -2.96 6.15
CA LEU A 133 -11.48 -1.51 6.14
C LEU A 133 -10.17 -0.77 5.85
N LEU A 134 -9.08 -1.16 6.53
CA LEU A 134 -7.76 -0.61 6.29
C LEU A 134 -7.30 -0.84 4.84
N ALA A 135 -7.43 -2.09 4.36
CA ALA A 135 -7.01 -2.45 2.99
C ALA A 135 -7.76 -1.64 1.93
N ARG A 136 -9.07 -1.44 2.11
CA ARG A 136 -9.89 -0.60 1.22
C ARG A 136 -9.41 0.85 1.23
N ALA A 137 -9.21 1.45 2.39
CA ALA A 137 -8.79 2.83 2.52
C ALA A 137 -7.38 3.07 2.00
N VAL A 138 -6.41 2.22 2.37
CA VAL A 138 -5.03 2.28 1.86
C VAL A 138 -5.01 2.10 0.35
N GLY A 139 -5.77 1.13 -0.21
CA GLY A 139 -5.85 0.91 -1.65
C GLY A 139 -6.37 2.12 -2.43
N LYS A 140 -7.27 2.94 -1.83
CA LYS A 140 -7.79 4.18 -2.42
C LYS A 140 -6.73 5.29 -2.47
N VAL A 141 -5.93 5.45 -1.42
CA VAL A 141 -4.98 6.56 -1.31
C VAL A 141 -3.58 6.24 -1.82
N ALA A 142 -3.13 4.99 -1.78
CA ALA A 142 -1.76 4.60 -2.09
C ALA A 142 -1.31 4.99 -3.51
N ARG A 143 -2.23 5.03 -4.49
CA ARG A 143 -1.92 5.42 -5.88
C ARG A 143 -1.49 6.87 -6.03
N SER A 144 -1.83 7.73 -5.09
CA SER A 144 -1.47 9.15 -5.09
C SER A 144 -0.18 9.47 -4.34
N VAL A 145 0.49 8.46 -3.80
CA VAL A 145 1.80 8.59 -3.17
C VAL A 145 2.86 8.93 -4.22
N SER A 146 3.76 9.86 -3.90
CA SER A 146 4.88 10.23 -4.77
C SER A 146 5.91 9.10 -4.86
N LYS A 147 6.52 8.96 -6.03
CA LYS A 147 7.69 8.09 -6.24
C LYS A 147 9.02 8.84 -6.15
N ASP A 148 8.96 10.15 -5.94
CA ASP A 148 10.11 11.02 -5.84
C ASP A 148 10.65 11.03 -4.40
N GLU A 149 11.70 10.25 -4.15
CA GLU A 149 12.35 10.10 -2.85
C GLU A 149 13.03 11.41 -2.36
N SER A 150 13.29 12.37 -3.25
CA SER A 150 13.83 13.68 -2.85
C SER A 150 12.82 14.49 -2.02
N ARG A 151 11.53 14.15 -2.10
CA ARG A 151 10.44 14.73 -1.34
C ARG A 151 9.81 13.67 -0.43
N ALA A 152 10.59 13.17 0.51
CA ALA A 152 10.25 12.02 1.36
C ALA A 152 8.83 12.10 1.96
N ILE A 153 8.38 13.30 2.40
CA ILE A 153 7.07 13.47 3.02
C ILE A 153 5.90 13.04 2.11
N PHE A 154 6.04 13.18 0.79
CA PHE A 154 5.03 12.78 -0.20
C PHE A 154 5.11 11.31 -0.59
N THR A 155 6.18 10.59 -0.20
CA THR A 155 6.26 9.13 -0.40
C THR A 155 5.46 8.36 0.65
N GLY A 156 4.87 9.07 1.61
CA GLY A 156 4.04 8.51 2.66
C GLY A 156 2.56 8.83 2.51
N ILE A 157 1.78 8.10 3.29
CA ILE A 157 0.37 8.34 3.53
C ILE A 157 0.24 8.99 4.90
N LEU A 158 -0.39 10.15 4.95
CA LEU A 158 -0.76 10.79 6.20
C LEU A 158 -1.89 9.98 6.85
N PHE A 159 -1.66 9.54 8.07
CA PHE A 159 -2.65 8.97 8.97
C PHE A 159 -2.98 10.03 10.01
N THR A 160 -4.22 10.48 10.07
CA THR A 160 -4.62 11.53 11.02
C THR A 160 -5.91 11.16 11.73
N VAL A 161 -5.93 11.43 13.04
CA VAL A 161 -7.14 11.45 13.86
C VAL A 161 -7.39 12.91 14.23
N GLU A 162 -8.59 13.37 13.95
CA GLU A 162 -9.01 14.75 14.21
C GLU A 162 -10.50 14.75 14.58
N ASP A 163 -10.85 15.33 15.70
CA ASP A 163 -12.22 15.33 16.23
C ASP A 163 -12.85 13.90 16.33
N GLY A 164 -12.04 12.90 16.61
CA GLY A 164 -12.46 11.48 16.66
C GLY A 164 -12.68 10.81 15.30
N HIS A 165 -12.34 11.47 14.19
CA HIS A 165 -12.43 10.95 12.83
C HIS A 165 -11.07 10.51 12.32
N LEU A 166 -11.01 9.29 11.79
CA LEU A 166 -9.79 8.76 11.17
C LEU A 166 -9.79 9.02 9.67
N ARG A 167 -8.69 9.58 9.17
CA ARG A 167 -8.52 9.94 7.77
C ARG A 167 -7.15 9.52 7.26
N LEU A 168 -7.09 9.03 6.01
CA LEU A 168 -5.87 8.80 5.26
C LEU A 168 -5.77 9.80 4.11
N VAL A 169 -4.58 10.35 3.90
CA VAL A 169 -4.33 11.34 2.84
C VAL A 169 -3.01 11.04 2.14
N SER A 170 -2.99 11.16 0.83
CA SER A 170 -1.78 11.08 0.03
C SER A 170 -1.78 12.06 -1.13
N THR A 171 -0.62 12.53 -1.53
CA THR A 171 -0.45 13.44 -2.68
C THR A 171 0.95 13.32 -3.29
N ASP A 172 1.05 13.54 -4.60
CA ASP A 172 2.31 13.69 -5.33
C ASP A 172 2.52 15.14 -5.84
N SER A 173 1.70 16.09 -5.40
CA SER A 173 1.60 17.49 -5.83
C SER A 173 0.80 17.72 -7.12
N TYR A 174 0.39 16.68 -7.84
CA TYR A 174 -0.45 16.78 -9.04
C TYR A 174 -1.85 16.21 -8.81
N ARG A 175 -2.00 15.43 -7.78
CA ARG A 175 -3.25 14.80 -7.34
C ARG A 175 -3.23 14.61 -5.83
N LEU A 176 -4.39 14.53 -5.24
CA LEU A 176 -4.59 14.33 -3.81
C LEU A 176 -5.72 13.32 -3.61
N ALA A 177 -5.50 12.32 -2.79
CA ALA A 177 -6.51 11.36 -2.38
C ALA A 177 -6.78 11.49 -0.88
N VAL A 178 -8.04 11.55 -0.50
CA VAL A 178 -8.51 11.63 0.89
C VAL A 178 -9.51 10.51 1.12
N ALA A 179 -9.31 9.70 2.14
CA ALA A 179 -10.24 8.64 2.53
C ALA A 179 -10.56 8.75 4.03
N ASP A 180 -11.83 8.96 4.34
CA ASP A 180 -12.38 8.90 5.69
C ASP A 180 -12.72 7.45 6.05
N LEU A 181 -12.32 7.01 7.23
CA LEU A 181 -12.63 5.68 7.72
C LEU A 181 -13.67 5.77 8.82
N PRO A 182 -14.73 4.94 8.76
CA PRO A 182 -15.76 4.87 9.80
C PRO A 182 -15.24 4.10 11.03
N VAL A 183 -14.14 4.57 11.60
CA VAL A 183 -13.53 4.03 12.82
C VAL A 183 -13.76 5.03 13.95
N ALA A 184 -14.39 4.58 15.01
CA ALA A 184 -14.57 5.41 16.20
C ALA A 184 -13.22 5.54 16.93
N CYS A 185 -12.64 6.71 16.90
CA CYS A 185 -11.43 7.07 17.64
C CYS A 185 -11.75 7.87 18.91
N GLY A 186 -12.94 7.68 19.48
CA GLY A 186 -13.33 8.36 20.72
C GLY A 186 -12.37 8.04 21.87
N GLY A 187 -11.82 9.10 22.49
CA GLY A 187 -10.82 8.96 23.55
C GLY A 187 -9.38 8.88 23.08
N VAL A 188 -9.14 8.99 21.78
CA VAL A 188 -7.82 9.22 21.19
C VAL A 188 -7.65 10.71 20.95
N ASP A 189 -6.58 11.31 21.45
CA ASP A 189 -6.24 12.70 21.19
C ASP A 189 -5.94 12.92 19.71
N ASP A 190 -6.15 14.13 19.23
CA ASP A 190 -5.82 14.49 17.86
C ASP A 190 -4.32 14.30 17.59
N PHE A 191 -4.00 13.55 16.57
CA PHE A 191 -2.62 13.34 16.16
C PHE A 191 -2.49 13.09 14.66
N GLN A 192 -1.26 13.14 14.18
CA GLN A 192 -0.92 12.79 12.81
C GLN A 192 0.42 12.04 12.73
N ALA A 193 0.50 11.09 11.81
CA ALA A 193 1.72 10.37 11.48
C ALA A 193 1.79 10.12 9.98
N VAL A 194 3.01 10.19 9.40
CA VAL A 194 3.20 9.86 7.99
C VAL A 194 3.85 8.49 7.88
N ILE A 195 3.11 7.55 7.30
CA ILE A 195 3.49 6.15 7.14
C ILE A 195 4.04 5.97 5.73
N PRO A 196 5.25 5.37 5.53
CA PRO A 196 5.73 5.07 4.20
C PRO A 196 4.67 4.29 3.39
N GLY A 197 4.29 4.81 2.22
CA GLY A 197 3.16 4.28 1.44
C GLY A 197 3.32 2.80 1.11
N ARG A 198 4.52 2.39 0.67
CA ARG A 198 4.84 1.00 0.37
C ARG A 198 4.66 0.07 1.59
N ASN A 199 5.13 0.52 2.77
CA ASN A 199 5.03 -0.27 3.99
C ASN A 199 3.57 -0.44 4.40
N PHE A 200 2.79 0.62 4.26
CA PHE A 200 1.38 0.60 4.60
C PHE A 200 0.56 -0.30 3.65
N GLU A 201 0.87 -0.30 2.35
CA GLU A 201 0.29 -1.26 1.38
C GLU A 201 0.66 -2.71 1.70
N ASP A 202 1.93 -2.97 2.07
CA ASP A 202 2.37 -4.32 2.45
C ASP A 202 1.64 -4.80 3.70
N VAL A 203 1.50 -3.96 4.73
CA VAL A 203 0.72 -4.26 5.95
C VAL A 203 -0.75 -4.53 5.62
N ALA A 204 -1.40 -3.66 4.86
CA ALA A 204 -2.80 -3.80 4.47
C ALA A 204 -3.07 -5.14 3.74
N ARG A 205 -2.14 -5.57 2.88
CA ARG A 205 -2.21 -6.84 2.17
C ARG A 205 -1.95 -8.03 3.08
N LEU A 206 -0.91 -7.98 3.93
CA LEU A 206 -0.54 -9.07 4.83
C LEU A 206 -1.61 -9.32 5.90
N ALA A 207 -2.24 -8.27 6.40
CA ALA A 207 -3.28 -8.36 7.41
C ALA A 207 -4.64 -8.81 6.86
N SER A 208 -4.85 -8.84 5.54
CA SER A 208 -6.17 -9.02 4.90
C SER A 208 -6.92 -10.29 5.29
N SER A 209 -6.20 -11.35 5.69
CA SER A 209 -6.77 -12.63 6.14
C SER A 209 -6.95 -12.73 7.67
N CYS A 210 -6.56 -11.70 8.42
CA CYS A 210 -6.68 -11.67 9.87
C CYS A 210 -8.03 -11.11 10.31
N GLU A 211 -8.44 -11.40 11.54
CA GLU A 211 -9.69 -10.87 12.10
C GLU A 211 -9.58 -9.39 12.46
N ASN A 212 -8.44 -9.00 13.02
CA ASN A 212 -8.19 -7.64 13.49
C ASN A 212 -6.75 -7.21 13.17
N ILE A 213 -6.55 -5.92 13.03
CA ILE A 213 -5.24 -5.27 13.01
C ILE A 213 -5.21 -4.18 14.08
N SER A 214 -4.10 -4.11 14.80
CA SER A 214 -3.79 -3.05 15.76
C SER A 214 -2.63 -2.23 15.23
N ILE A 215 -2.76 -0.91 15.25
CA ILE A 215 -1.76 0.06 14.80
C ILE A 215 -1.35 0.87 16.02
N GLY A 216 -0.12 0.72 16.44
CA GLY A 216 0.45 1.46 17.56
C GLY A 216 1.42 2.53 17.07
N PHE A 217 1.34 3.71 17.64
CA PHE A 217 2.18 4.86 17.31
C PHE A 217 3.09 5.21 18.48
N ALA A 218 4.37 5.35 18.19
CA ALA A 218 5.41 5.85 19.09
C ALA A 218 6.13 7.04 18.44
N ASP A 219 7.12 7.66 19.10
CA ASP A 219 7.78 8.87 18.61
C ASP A 219 8.24 8.80 17.16
N ASN A 220 9.03 7.78 16.81
CA ASN A 220 9.62 7.63 15.46
C ASN A 220 9.24 6.33 14.75
N GLN A 221 8.43 5.48 15.38
CA GLN A 221 8.07 4.17 14.87
C GLN A 221 6.56 3.93 14.93
N ILE A 222 6.11 3.03 14.06
CA ILE A 222 4.75 2.52 14.04
C ILE A 222 4.84 1.01 14.11
N VAL A 223 4.04 0.41 14.97
CA VAL A 223 3.92 -1.03 15.11
C VAL A 223 2.55 -1.50 14.66
N PHE A 224 2.53 -2.46 13.75
CA PHE A 224 1.32 -3.14 13.31
C PHE A 224 1.33 -4.56 13.84
N THR A 225 0.25 -4.95 14.51
CA THR A 225 0.08 -6.31 15.03
C THR A 225 -1.18 -6.92 14.42
N PHE A 226 -1.02 -8.06 13.75
CA PHE A 226 -2.11 -8.78 13.11
C PHE A 226 -1.82 -10.29 13.09
N GLY A 227 -2.73 -11.09 13.66
CA GLY A 227 -2.51 -12.50 13.87
C GLY A 227 -1.17 -12.75 14.61
N PRO A 228 -0.31 -13.65 14.08
CA PRO A 228 0.98 -13.95 14.68
C PRO A 228 2.12 -12.99 14.21
N THR A 229 1.79 -11.91 13.52
CA THR A 229 2.77 -11.01 12.89
C THR A 229 2.86 -9.69 13.63
N THR A 230 4.09 -9.26 13.90
CA THR A 230 4.43 -7.90 14.31
C THR A 230 5.26 -7.27 13.21
N TYR A 231 4.81 -6.14 12.69
CA TYR A 231 5.48 -5.36 11.66
C TYR A 231 5.81 -3.98 12.25
N VAL A 232 7.07 -3.63 12.30
CA VAL A 232 7.52 -2.32 12.77
C VAL A 232 8.07 -1.54 11.58
N SER A 233 7.68 -0.27 11.46
CA SER A 233 8.15 0.65 10.43
C SER A 233 8.55 1.97 11.06
N ARG A 234 9.58 2.63 10.53
CA ARG A 234 9.83 4.04 10.84
C ARG A 234 8.75 4.92 10.23
N LYS A 235 8.40 6.01 10.93
CA LYS A 235 7.61 7.10 10.37
C LYS A 235 8.46 7.94 9.42
N ILE A 236 7.82 8.62 8.47
CA ILE A 236 8.47 9.69 7.72
C ILE A 236 8.37 10.95 8.58
N GLU A 237 9.53 11.53 8.89
CA GLU A 237 9.63 12.78 9.65
C GLU A 237 9.29 13.98 8.79
N GLY A 238 8.72 15.02 9.41
CA GLY A 238 8.39 16.29 8.77
C GLY A 238 6.93 16.67 8.93
N THR A 239 6.61 17.88 8.48
CA THR A 239 5.23 18.41 8.51
C THR A 239 4.55 18.12 7.18
N TYR A 240 3.44 17.39 7.22
CA TYR A 240 2.63 17.17 6.02
C TYR A 240 1.95 18.48 5.62
N PRO A 241 1.92 18.84 4.31
CA PRO A 241 1.30 20.07 3.85
C PRO A 241 -0.18 20.18 4.23
N ASN A 242 -0.65 21.39 4.47
CA ASN A 242 -2.07 21.63 4.73
C ASN A 242 -2.91 21.40 3.47
N TYR A 243 -3.26 20.17 3.21
CA TYR A 243 -4.04 19.73 2.05
C TYR A 243 -5.48 20.30 2.07
N LYS A 244 -6.04 20.65 3.24
CA LYS A 244 -7.41 21.15 3.36
C LYS A 244 -7.61 22.44 2.57
N GLN A 245 -6.56 23.27 2.45
CA GLN A 245 -6.59 24.50 1.67
C GLN A 245 -6.69 24.28 0.15
N LEU A 246 -6.37 23.06 -0.31
CA LEU A 246 -6.43 22.70 -1.73
C LEU A 246 -7.85 22.25 -2.13
N LEU A 247 -8.69 21.88 -1.16
CA LEU A 247 -10.03 21.37 -1.41
C LEU A 247 -10.97 22.55 -1.72
N PRO A 248 -11.60 22.58 -2.91
CA PRO A 248 -12.55 23.62 -3.25
C PRO A 248 -13.81 23.51 -2.37
N THR A 249 -14.37 24.64 -2.03
CA THR A 249 -15.60 24.74 -1.21
C THR A 249 -16.87 24.83 -2.04
N SER A 250 -16.76 25.01 -3.37
CA SER A 250 -17.87 25.08 -4.32
C SER A 250 -17.43 24.62 -5.70
N HIS A 251 -18.36 24.35 -6.57
CA HIS A 251 -18.14 24.04 -7.99
C HIS A 251 -19.10 24.87 -8.86
N GLU A 252 -18.72 25.07 -10.12
CA GLU A 252 -19.52 25.75 -11.14
C GLU A 252 -20.21 24.72 -12.05
N VAL A 253 -19.49 23.65 -12.39
CA VAL A 253 -19.98 22.57 -13.25
C VAL A 253 -19.93 21.24 -12.49
N GLY A 254 -21.07 20.56 -12.46
CA GLY A 254 -21.25 19.22 -11.89
C GLY A 254 -21.51 18.18 -12.99
N ILE A 255 -20.78 17.08 -12.97
CA ILE A 255 -20.91 16.02 -13.97
C ILE A 255 -21.16 14.68 -13.28
N ARG A 256 -22.10 13.88 -13.79
CA ARG A 256 -22.31 12.48 -13.40
C ARG A 256 -22.12 11.57 -14.61
N ILE A 257 -21.32 10.53 -14.43
CA ILE A 257 -21.00 9.62 -15.52
C ILE A 257 -20.82 8.18 -14.99
N GLU A 258 -21.22 7.20 -15.77
CA GLU A 258 -20.99 5.79 -15.47
C GLU A 258 -19.48 5.50 -15.50
N THR A 259 -18.94 5.09 -14.36
CA THR A 259 -17.48 4.95 -14.13
C THR A 259 -16.84 3.98 -15.11
N LYS A 260 -17.47 2.83 -15.35
CA LYS A 260 -16.90 1.78 -16.21
C LYS A 260 -16.84 2.19 -17.68
N ALA A 261 -17.87 2.86 -18.19
CA ALA A 261 -17.90 3.41 -19.55
C ALA A 261 -16.79 4.46 -19.71
N PHE A 262 -16.70 5.38 -18.75
CA PHE A 262 -15.68 6.44 -18.74
C PHE A 262 -14.26 5.89 -18.70
N VAL A 263 -13.95 4.96 -17.78
CA VAL A 263 -12.65 4.26 -17.72
C VAL A 263 -12.30 3.57 -19.03
N THR A 264 -13.30 2.94 -19.66
CA THR A 264 -13.09 2.20 -20.91
C THR A 264 -12.77 3.14 -22.07
N ALA A 265 -13.49 4.27 -22.19
CA ALA A 265 -13.21 5.30 -23.18
C ALA A 265 -11.84 5.94 -22.98
N ILE A 266 -11.51 6.34 -21.74
CA ILE A 266 -10.19 6.88 -21.42
C ILE A 266 -9.08 5.90 -21.84
N LYS A 267 -9.19 4.62 -21.53
CA LYS A 267 -8.20 3.60 -21.93
C LYS A 267 -8.05 3.47 -23.44
N ARG A 268 -9.16 3.56 -24.21
CA ARG A 268 -9.08 3.51 -25.69
C ARG A 268 -8.42 4.75 -26.27
N VAL A 269 -8.84 5.92 -25.85
CA VAL A 269 -8.34 7.21 -26.33
C VAL A 269 -6.87 7.41 -25.92
N ALA A 270 -6.50 6.99 -24.71
CA ALA A 270 -5.15 7.10 -24.17
C ALA A 270 -4.09 6.29 -24.96
N LEU A 271 -4.48 5.37 -25.82
CA LEU A 271 -3.55 4.68 -26.73
C LEU A 271 -2.81 5.65 -27.66
N LEU A 272 -3.41 6.81 -27.97
CA LEU A 272 -2.81 7.88 -28.76
C LEU A 272 -2.28 9.04 -27.91
N ALA A 273 -2.44 8.99 -26.59
CA ALA A 273 -1.83 9.96 -25.68
C ALA A 273 -0.41 9.54 -25.31
N GLN A 274 0.57 10.38 -25.64
CA GLN A 274 1.94 10.21 -25.11
C GLN A 274 2.02 10.64 -23.63
N ALA A 275 3.13 10.30 -22.97
CA ALA A 275 3.32 10.55 -21.52
C ALA A 275 3.06 12.01 -21.09
N HIS A 276 3.24 12.97 -21.99
CA HIS A 276 3.05 14.41 -21.72
C HIS A 276 1.88 15.04 -22.48
N THR A 277 1.10 14.24 -23.22
CA THR A 277 -0.08 14.71 -23.95
C THR A 277 -1.29 14.61 -23.02
N PRO A 278 -1.98 15.71 -22.71
CA PRO A 278 -3.20 15.65 -21.91
C PRO A 278 -4.30 14.90 -22.66
N LEU A 279 -5.15 14.26 -21.89
CA LEU A 279 -6.46 13.83 -22.34
C LEU A 279 -7.40 15.04 -22.26
N HIS A 280 -8.09 15.36 -23.34
CA HIS A 280 -9.08 16.44 -23.38
C HIS A 280 -10.46 15.89 -23.07
N LEU A 281 -11.15 16.55 -22.18
CA LEU A 281 -12.54 16.29 -21.81
C LEU A 281 -13.36 17.53 -22.16
N HIS A 282 -14.33 17.38 -23.06
CA HIS A 282 -15.27 18.43 -23.41
C HIS A 282 -16.68 18.01 -22.96
N PHE A 283 -17.16 18.61 -21.90
CA PHE A 283 -18.49 18.39 -21.33
C PHE A 283 -19.46 19.43 -21.92
N VAL A 284 -20.62 18.95 -22.39
CA VAL A 284 -21.63 19.78 -23.05
C VAL A 284 -22.98 19.58 -22.37
N GLU A 285 -23.50 20.66 -21.73
CA GLU A 285 -24.73 20.60 -20.97
C GLU A 285 -25.96 20.33 -21.84
N ASP A 286 -26.13 21.05 -22.94
CA ASP A 286 -27.29 20.86 -23.84
C ASP A 286 -27.36 19.46 -24.45
N LEU A 287 -26.21 18.78 -24.64
CA LEU A 287 -26.13 17.45 -25.21
C LEU A 287 -26.07 16.34 -24.16
N GLN A 288 -25.96 16.70 -22.89
CA GLN A 288 -25.76 15.76 -21.76
C GLN A 288 -24.68 14.72 -22.10
N SER A 289 -23.51 15.21 -22.49
CA SER A 289 -22.45 14.34 -23.01
C SER A 289 -21.06 14.84 -22.68
N VAL A 290 -20.09 13.92 -22.78
CA VAL A 290 -18.65 14.23 -22.75
C VAL A 290 -17.96 13.66 -23.97
N THR A 291 -17.16 14.48 -24.63
CA THR A 291 -16.19 14.02 -25.62
C THR A 291 -14.83 13.83 -24.97
N VAL A 292 -14.33 12.60 -24.99
CA VAL A 292 -12.98 12.24 -24.53
C VAL A 292 -12.07 12.20 -25.76
N SER A 293 -11.03 13.01 -25.82
CA SER A 293 -10.14 13.05 -26.99
C SER A 293 -8.68 13.18 -26.61
N ALA A 294 -7.79 12.70 -27.50
CA ALA A 294 -6.36 12.91 -27.45
C ALA A 294 -5.80 13.01 -28.86
N ALA A 295 -4.81 13.88 -29.05
CA ALA A 295 -4.12 14.01 -30.33
C ALA A 295 -2.61 14.14 -30.07
N THR A 296 -1.83 13.33 -30.79
CA THR A 296 -0.37 13.40 -30.77
C THR A 296 0.12 13.74 -32.16
N LYS A 297 0.93 14.80 -32.25
CA LYS A 297 1.52 15.25 -33.52
C LYS A 297 2.25 14.10 -34.18
N ASP A 298 2.06 13.96 -35.51
CA ASP A 298 2.68 12.96 -36.36
C ASP A 298 2.32 11.49 -36.09
N VAL A 299 1.39 11.25 -35.14
CA VAL A 299 0.88 9.90 -34.77
C VAL A 299 -0.59 9.76 -35.15
N GLY A 300 -1.43 10.71 -34.71
CA GLY A 300 -2.87 10.68 -34.97
C GLY A 300 -3.68 11.18 -33.79
N GLY A 301 -5.01 11.08 -33.91
CA GLY A 301 -5.96 11.45 -32.86
C GLY A 301 -7.03 10.40 -32.66
N ALA A 302 -7.58 10.34 -31.46
CA ALA A 302 -8.76 9.56 -31.10
C ALA A 302 -9.76 10.45 -30.39
N SER A 303 -11.05 10.15 -30.59
CA SER A 303 -12.15 10.82 -29.92
C SER A 303 -13.28 9.83 -29.67
N GLU A 304 -13.89 9.91 -28.51
CA GLU A 304 -15.03 9.08 -28.14
C GLU A 304 -16.07 9.93 -27.41
N LEU A 305 -17.33 9.79 -27.81
CA LEU A 305 -18.47 10.46 -27.18
C LEU A 305 -19.17 9.52 -26.22
N LEU A 306 -19.51 10.00 -25.03
CA LEU A 306 -20.22 9.28 -23.98
C LEU A 306 -21.38 10.13 -23.44
N ASP A 307 -22.41 9.46 -22.96
CA ASP A 307 -23.49 10.08 -22.19
C ASP A 307 -22.94 10.48 -20.81
N ALA A 308 -23.25 11.69 -20.38
CA ALA A 308 -22.93 12.23 -19.07
C ALA A 308 -23.94 13.28 -18.67
N ALA A 309 -24.51 13.21 -17.48
CA ALA A 309 -25.32 14.30 -16.97
C ALA A 309 -24.41 15.48 -16.60
N VAL A 310 -24.64 16.63 -17.21
CA VAL A 310 -23.83 17.85 -17.04
C VAL A 310 -24.77 18.97 -16.57
N GLU A 311 -24.34 19.68 -15.53
CA GLU A 311 -25.06 20.82 -14.96
C GLU A 311 -24.07 21.98 -14.75
N GLY A 312 -24.45 23.22 -15.08
CA GLY A 312 -23.67 24.44 -14.82
C GLY A 312 -22.90 24.98 -16.01
N GLY A 313 -23.16 24.45 -17.20
CA GLY A 313 -22.61 24.93 -18.47
C GLY A 313 -21.55 24.04 -19.09
N ASP A 314 -21.14 24.42 -20.30
CA ASP A 314 -20.11 23.71 -21.06
C ASP A 314 -18.73 23.98 -20.49
N ILE A 315 -17.87 22.94 -20.47
CA ILE A 315 -16.49 23.10 -20.02
C ILE A 315 -15.54 22.17 -20.77
N GLU A 316 -14.37 22.68 -21.14
CA GLU A 316 -13.26 21.90 -21.70
C GLU A 316 -12.07 21.94 -20.73
N ILE A 317 -11.52 20.76 -20.42
CA ILE A 317 -10.44 20.62 -19.46
C ILE A 317 -9.50 19.47 -19.86
N GLY A 318 -8.19 19.65 -19.63
CA GLY A 318 -7.17 18.63 -19.87
C GLY A 318 -6.69 17.97 -18.59
N PHE A 319 -6.53 16.64 -18.61
CA PHE A 319 -5.95 15.91 -17.50
C PHE A 319 -4.93 14.87 -17.96
N ASN A 320 -4.02 14.51 -17.06
CA ASN A 320 -3.19 13.33 -17.24
C ASN A 320 -4.09 12.07 -17.19
N HIS A 321 -4.07 11.27 -18.26
CA HIS A 321 -4.92 10.09 -18.37
C HIS A 321 -4.65 9.04 -17.28
N GLN A 322 -3.38 8.86 -16.87
CA GLN A 322 -3.04 7.90 -15.82
C GLN A 322 -3.58 8.35 -14.46
N TYR A 323 -3.50 9.65 -14.15
CA TYR A 323 -4.05 10.19 -12.91
C TYR A 323 -5.58 10.09 -12.87
N LEU A 324 -6.26 10.31 -14.00
CA LEU A 324 -7.69 10.04 -14.11
C LEU A 324 -8.02 8.58 -13.82
N LEU A 325 -7.33 7.65 -14.47
CA LEU A 325 -7.56 6.21 -14.27
C LEU A 325 -7.28 5.76 -12.83
N ASP A 326 -6.22 6.30 -12.21
CA ASP A 326 -5.90 5.99 -10.81
C ASP A 326 -7.00 6.44 -9.85
N GLY A 327 -7.54 7.66 -10.02
CA GLY A 327 -8.67 8.17 -9.25
C GLY A 327 -9.95 7.35 -9.48
N LEU A 328 -10.33 7.16 -10.73
CA LEU A 328 -11.53 6.40 -11.13
C LEU A 328 -11.52 4.96 -10.63
N SER A 329 -10.33 4.34 -10.50
CA SER A 329 -10.20 2.96 -9.99
C SER A 329 -10.65 2.79 -8.53
N SER A 330 -10.81 3.89 -7.81
CA SER A 330 -11.21 3.92 -6.38
C SER A 330 -12.67 4.34 -6.18
N LEU A 331 -13.38 4.69 -7.27
CA LEU A 331 -14.76 5.16 -7.25
C LEU A 331 -15.75 4.02 -7.54
N GLY A 332 -17.02 4.25 -7.16
CA GLY A 332 -18.14 3.32 -7.36
C GLY A 332 -18.65 3.24 -8.80
N GLU A 333 -19.90 2.82 -8.96
CA GLU A 333 -20.50 2.63 -10.29
C GLU A 333 -20.72 3.95 -11.03
N GLU A 334 -21.06 5.01 -10.31
CA GLU A 334 -21.23 6.35 -10.86
C GLU A 334 -20.21 7.32 -10.26
N THR A 335 -19.49 8.03 -11.13
CA THR A 335 -18.53 9.07 -10.78
C THR A 335 -19.19 10.44 -10.84
N VAL A 336 -19.01 11.23 -9.79
CA VAL A 336 -19.32 12.66 -9.77
C VAL A 336 -18.03 13.43 -9.94
N ILE A 337 -18.00 14.34 -10.94
CA ILE A 337 -16.88 15.26 -11.18
C ILE A 337 -17.37 16.68 -10.92
N GLU A 338 -16.63 17.43 -10.10
CA GLU A 338 -16.93 18.81 -9.75
C GLU A 338 -15.79 19.71 -10.24
N LEU A 339 -16.13 20.70 -11.09
CA LEU A 339 -15.18 21.60 -11.72
C LEU A 339 -15.51 23.06 -11.40
N GLN A 340 -14.48 23.88 -11.19
CA GLN A 340 -14.59 25.33 -10.99
C GLN A 340 -14.11 26.14 -12.20
N GLY A 341 -13.61 25.47 -13.23
CA GLY A 341 -13.07 26.11 -14.44
C GLY A 341 -11.94 25.28 -15.07
N PRO A 342 -11.52 25.62 -16.29
CA PRO A 342 -10.62 24.81 -17.11
C PRO A 342 -9.18 24.73 -16.59
N LEU A 343 -8.77 25.62 -15.70
CA LEU A 343 -7.41 25.67 -15.13
C LEU A 343 -7.40 25.52 -13.60
N LYS A 344 -8.53 25.13 -13.02
CA LYS A 344 -8.64 24.87 -11.58
C LYS A 344 -8.72 23.36 -11.32
N PRO A 345 -8.35 22.88 -10.12
CA PRO A 345 -8.44 21.47 -9.78
C PRO A 345 -9.84 20.93 -9.96
N GLY A 346 -9.94 19.69 -10.46
CA GLY A 346 -11.18 18.91 -10.47
C GLY A 346 -11.26 18.00 -9.25
N ILE A 347 -12.46 17.82 -8.72
CA ILE A 347 -12.77 16.83 -7.68
C ILE A 347 -13.51 15.68 -8.32
N MET A 348 -13.14 14.46 -7.96
CA MET A 348 -13.87 13.24 -8.30
C MET A 348 -14.26 12.51 -7.02
N LYS A 349 -15.49 12.04 -6.96
CA LYS A 349 -16.05 11.25 -5.86
C LYS A 349 -17.09 10.27 -6.38
N SER A 350 -17.43 9.26 -5.59
CA SER A 350 -18.57 8.38 -5.90
C SER A 350 -19.87 9.13 -5.73
N ALA A 351 -20.89 8.80 -6.52
CA ALA A 351 -22.26 9.32 -6.29
C ALA A 351 -22.81 8.83 -4.95
N GLU A 352 -22.42 7.62 -4.54
CA GLU A 352 -22.63 7.11 -3.20
C GLU A 352 -21.50 7.64 -2.32
N ASP A 353 -21.82 8.46 -1.33
CA ASP A 353 -20.81 8.99 -0.39
C ASP A 353 -20.22 7.85 0.41
N ASP A 354 -18.96 7.55 0.13
CA ASP A 354 -18.19 6.50 0.79
C ASP A 354 -16.97 7.06 1.55
N GLY A 355 -16.96 8.37 1.81
CA GLY A 355 -15.88 9.07 2.49
C GLY A 355 -14.60 9.19 1.66
N PHE A 356 -14.66 9.01 0.33
CA PHE A 356 -13.50 9.15 -0.54
C PHE A 356 -13.63 10.35 -1.49
N LEU A 357 -12.55 11.14 -1.54
CA LEU A 357 -12.41 12.27 -2.43
C LEU A 357 -11.05 12.20 -3.14
N TYR A 358 -11.08 12.47 -4.43
CA TYR A 358 -9.88 12.56 -5.25
C TYR A 358 -9.81 13.89 -5.98
N LEU A 359 -8.74 14.65 -5.75
CA LEU A 359 -8.47 15.91 -6.43
C LEU A 359 -7.39 15.69 -7.50
N ILE A 360 -7.58 16.25 -8.67
CA ILE A 360 -6.64 16.19 -9.80
C ILE A 360 -6.38 17.58 -10.37
N LEU A 361 -5.12 17.92 -10.59
CA LEU A 361 -4.75 19.17 -11.24
C LEU A 361 -4.89 19.06 -12.76
N PRO A 362 -5.45 20.08 -13.43
CA PRO A 362 -5.53 20.12 -14.88
C PRO A 362 -4.14 20.32 -15.52
N VAL A 363 -4.02 19.83 -16.73
CA VAL A 363 -2.90 20.09 -17.63
C VAL A 363 -3.36 21.12 -18.68
N ARG A 364 -2.53 22.08 -18.99
CA ARG A 364 -2.87 23.05 -20.07
C ARG A 364 -3.03 22.30 -21.40
N ILE A 365 -4.11 22.61 -22.08
CA ILE A 365 -4.45 22.17 -23.42
C ILE A 365 -3.70 23.01 -24.45
#